data_c9195cbce0bacfe667e929126d0903e5
#
_entry.id   c9195cbce0bacfe667e929126d0903e5
#
_cell.length_a   1.000
_cell.length_b   1.000
_cell.length_c   1.000
_cell.angle_alpha   90.00
_cell.angle_beta   90.00
_cell.angle_gamma   90.00
#
_symmetry.space_group_name_H-M   'P 1'
#
loop_
_entity.id
_entity.type
_entity.pdbx_description
1 polymer ?
#
loop_
_entity_poly.entity_id
_entity_poly.type
_entity_poly.pdbx_seq_one_letter_code
_entity_poly.pdbx_strand_id
1 'polypeptide(L)'
;MIRVCICGGGSLAHVCAGVLSFQSEVEVNIFTRQPERWSQHIIVTDHEGKTYKGNLNVISNNPQEAMHDCNIIFLCLPGFAIESTLECIKPYIGNAVVGSIVCSTGFFFTAHRVLGNNARLFGFQRVPFIARTTEYGHAANLLGYKPQVSIAVENMEDKEEFRKIVESLWLTPTKLLHSHYEASLTNSNPILHTGRLYSMWKDWNGELYSHNILFYKEWTVEASKTLIAMDKEFMQLLDVLPVTPGAIPSLLEYYESHDAISLTEKIRSIVAFQDITSPMKEVDGGWIPDFESRYFTEDFPYGLKIIIDLAKENNIHTPNLNKVFEWGMSKCMKKSET
;
A
#
# COMPACT_ATOMS: atom_id res chain seq x y z
N MET A 1 26.18 6.68 12.55
CA MET A 1 24.85 7.22 12.87
C MET A 1 24.08 7.40 11.58
N ILE A 2 22.87 6.85 11.48
CA ILE A 2 21.99 6.92 10.30
C ILE A 2 20.88 7.90 10.60
N ARG A 3 20.67 8.90 9.73
CA ARG A 3 19.56 9.85 9.87
C ARG A 3 18.45 9.49 8.90
N VAL A 4 17.25 9.27 9.45
CA VAL A 4 16.03 8.88 8.71
C VAL A 4 15.00 9.96 8.85
N CYS A 5 14.48 10.48 7.74
CA CYS A 5 13.28 11.32 7.75
C CYS A 5 12.05 10.49 7.41
N ILE A 6 11.04 10.48 8.27
CA ILE A 6 9.75 9.83 8.03
C ILE A 6 8.76 10.88 7.53
N CYS A 7 8.22 10.66 6.33
CA CYS A 7 7.19 11.50 5.74
C CYS A 7 5.81 10.91 6.02
N GLY A 8 5.00 11.60 6.81
CA GLY A 8 3.64 11.18 7.14
C GLY A 8 3.27 11.35 8.61
N GLY A 9 2.00 11.12 8.93
CA GLY A 9 1.47 11.24 10.29
C GLY A 9 0.47 10.15 10.67
N GLY A 10 0.39 9.06 9.91
CA GLY A 10 -0.48 7.92 10.20
C GLY A 10 0.13 6.91 11.17
N SER A 11 -0.61 5.84 11.49
CA SER A 11 -0.18 4.80 12.42
C SER A 11 1.17 4.17 12.07
N LEU A 12 1.42 3.93 10.77
CA LEU A 12 2.71 3.37 10.32
C LEU A 12 3.86 4.35 10.58
N ALA A 13 3.66 5.66 10.37
CA ALA A 13 4.66 6.68 10.67
C ALA A 13 5.01 6.72 12.16
N HIS A 14 4.00 6.63 13.04
CA HIS A 14 4.23 6.60 14.49
C HIS A 14 5.04 5.38 14.93
N VAL A 15 4.69 4.19 14.44
CA VAL A 15 5.42 2.97 14.80
C VAL A 15 6.85 3.01 14.24
N CYS A 16 7.04 3.43 12.97
CA CYS A 16 8.38 3.64 12.40
C CYS A 16 9.19 4.62 13.24
N ALA A 17 8.59 5.76 13.62
CA ALA A 17 9.26 6.78 14.40
C ALA A 17 9.76 6.23 15.75
N GLY A 18 8.92 5.49 16.48
CA GLY A 18 9.29 4.92 17.77
C GLY A 18 10.32 3.80 17.68
N VAL A 19 10.16 2.87 16.74
CA VAL A 19 11.09 1.74 16.56
C VAL A 19 12.47 2.21 16.09
N LEU A 20 12.52 3.17 15.17
CA LEU A 20 13.79 3.70 14.65
C LEU A 20 14.49 4.59 15.69
N SER A 21 13.79 5.54 16.31
CA SER A 21 14.41 6.47 17.26
C SER A 21 14.73 5.85 18.63
N PHE A 22 14.28 4.63 18.91
CA PHE A 22 14.72 3.84 20.05
C PHE A 22 16.18 3.34 19.90
N GLN A 23 16.71 3.25 18.69
CA GLN A 23 18.03 2.74 18.41
C GLN A 23 19.09 3.85 18.54
N SER A 24 20.14 3.63 19.33
CA SER A 24 21.16 4.63 19.64
C SER A 24 21.92 5.18 18.43
N GLU A 25 22.02 4.40 17.35
CA GLU A 25 22.72 4.76 16.12
C GLU A 25 21.83 5.40 15.06
N VAL A 26 20.55 5.73 15.40
CA VAL A 26 19.57 6.26 14.47
C VAL A 26 18.99 7.58 14.98
N GLU A 27 19.09 8.62 14.16
CA GLU A 27 18.38 9.89 14.36
C GLU A 27 17.14 9.92 13.47
N VAL A 28 15.99 10.31 14.03
CA VAL A 28 14.72 10.34 13.30
C VAL A 28 14.18 11.76 13.22
N ASN A 29 13.97 12.20 11.99
CA ASN A 29 13.21 13.41 11.67
C ASN A 29 11.81 13.04 11.21
N ILE A 30 10.83 13.92 11.47
CA ILE A 30 9.44 13.79 11.01
C ILE A 30 9.11 14.94 10.07
N PHE A 31 8.68 14.61 8.86
CA PHE A 31 8.07 15.56 7.93
C PHE A 31 6.55 15.35 7.93
N THR A 32 5.82 16.31 8.50
CA THR A 32 4.37 16.22 8.72
C THR A 32 3.68 17.55 8.51
N ARG A 33 2.41 17.55 8.13
CA ARG A 33 1.60 18.76 7.97
C ARG A 33 1.19 19.42 9.30
N GLN A 34 1.31 18.70 10.41
CA GLN A 34 0.89 19.13 11.75
C GLN A 34 2.01 18.90 12.77
N PRO A 35 3.19 19.57 12.63
CA PRO A 35 4.33 19.36 13.51
C PRO A 35 4.02 19.73 14.96
N GLU A 36 3.16 20.70 15.19
CA GLU A 36 2.72 21.16 16.52
C GLU A 36 1.98 20.11 17.34
N ARG A 37 1.48 19.04 16.69
CA ARG A 37 0.79 17.93 17.34
C ARG A 37 1.72 16.79 17.72
N TRP A 38 3.00 16.88 17.38
CA TRP A 38 3.98 15.85 17.67
C TRP A 38 4.84 16.23 18.88
N SER A 39 5.07 15.25 19.75
CA SER A 39 6.06 15.32 20.83
C SER A 39 7.44 14.92 20.32
N GLN A 40 8.49 15.48 20.88
CA GLN A 40 9.85 14.96 20.69
C GLN A 40 10.02 13.56 21.29
N HIS A 41 9.17 13.16 22.24
CA HIS A 41 9.18 11.84 22.84
C HIS A 41 8.04 11.00 22.28
N ILE A 42 8.37 9.87 21.64
CA ILE A 42 7.38 8.94 21.10
C ILE A 42 7.48 7.60 21.81
N ILE A 43 6.34 6.98 22.08
CA ILE A 43 6.24 5.68 22.75
C ILE A 43 5.50 4.71 21.84
N VAL A 44 6.14 3.58 21.55
CA VAL A 44 5.50 2.46 20.84
C VAL A 44 5.52 1.23 21.74
N THR A 45 4.36 0.62 21.94
CA THR A 45 4.22 -0.64 22.68
C THR A 45 3.87 -1.77 21.71
N ASP A 46 4.63 -2.85 21.74
CA ASP A 46 4.34 -4.01 20.90
C ASP A 46 3.33 -4.98 21.55
N HIS A 47 2.95 -6.02 20.81
CA HIS A 47 1.96 -7.01 21.23
C HIS A 47 2.44 -7.90 22.39
N GLU A 48 3.73 -7.91 22.71
CA GLU A 48 4.32 -8.61 23.87
C GLU A 48 4.47 -7.68 25.07
N GLY A 49 4.12 -6.39 24.95
CA GLY A 49 4.23 -5.38 26.01
C GLY A 49 5.61 -4.71 26.07
N LYS A 50 6.53 -4.99 25.14
CA LYS A 50 7.80 -4.29 25.05
C LYS A 50 7.55 -2.86 24.60
N THR A 51 8.22 -1.91 25.25
CA THR A 51 8.08 -0.48 24.95
C THR A 51 9.33 0.08 24.29
N TYR A 52 9.15 0.73 23.15
CA TYR A 52 10.16 1.50 22.45
C TYR A 52 9.95 2.98 22.79
N LYS A 53 10.87 3.57 23.54
CA LYS A 53 10.85 5.00 23.90
C LYS A 53 11.90 5.71 23.08
N GLY A 54 11.46 6.47 22.08
CA GLY A 54 12.32 7.16 21.14
C GLY A 54 12.28 8.68 21.32
N ASN A 55 13.36 9.32 20.90
CA ASN A 55 13.48 10.77 20.83
C ASN A 55 13.60 11.21 19.37
N LEU A 56 12.72 12.09 18.93
CA LEU A 56 12.74 12.64 17.59
C LEU A 56 13.69 13.84 17.54
N ASN A 57 14.48 13.96 16.49
CA ASN A 57 15.46 15.03 16.34
C ASN A 57 14.81 16.31 15.79
N VAL A 58 14.17 16.23 14.61
CA VAL A 58 13.48 17.34 13.97
C VAL A 58 12.03 16.95 13.69
N ILE A 59 11.09 17.83 13.97
CA ILE A 59 9.67 17.69 13.62
C ILE A 59 9.27 18.97 12.91
N SER A 60 9.00 18.89 11.60
CA SER A 60 8.75 20.08 10.79
C SER A 60 7.79 19.82 9.63
N ASN A 61 7.13 20.87 9.17
CA ASN A 61 6.42 20.93 7.89
C ASN A 61 7.27 21.62 6.80
N ASN A 62 8.48 22.05 7.14
CA ASN A 62 9.46 22.59 6.20
C ASN A 62 10.35 21.43 5.69
N PRO A 63 10.30 21.08 4.38
CA PRO A 63 11.10 19.98 3.87
C PRO A 63 12.60 20.22 3.96
N GLN A 64 13.06 21.47 3.87
CA GLN A 64 14.48 21.80 4.00
C GLN A 64 15.03 21.43 5.38
N GLU A 65 14.25 21.68 6.44
CA GLU A 65 14.65 21.34 7.82
C GLU A 65 14.55 19.84 8.07
N ALA A 66 13.44 19.22 7.66
CA ALA A 66 13.19 17.80 7.92
C ALA A 66 14.14 16.87 7.17
N MET A 67 14.56 17.24 5.93
CA MET A 67 15.43 16.40 5.08
C MET A 67 16.93 16.67 5.28
N HIS A 68 17.29 17.66 6.11
CA HIS A 68 18.70 18.07 6.26
C HIS A 68 19.58 16.90 6.69
N ASP A 69 20.60 16.60 5.88
CA ASP A 69 21.59 15.54 6.09
C ASP A 69 20.99 14.13 6.31
N CYS A 70 19.80 13.87 5.80
CA CYS A 70 19.20 12.55 5.88
C CYS A 70 19.88 11.56 4.93
N ASN A 71 20.13 10.34 5.44
CA ASN A 71 20.60 9.21 4.64
C ASN A 71 19.45 8.49 3.97
N ILE A 72 18.29 8.45 4.65
CA ILE A 72 17.06 7.79 4.19
C ILE A 72 15.89 8.73 4.38
N ILE A 73 15.04 8.86 3.35
CA ILE A 73 13.75 9.54 3.40
C ILE A 73 12.68 8.48 3.15
N PHE A 74 11.78 8.31 4.13
CA PHE A 74 10.87 7.17 4.16
C PHE A 74 9.40 7.60 4.18
N LEU A 75 8.66 7.24 3.12
CA LEU A 75 7.26 7.61 2.96
C LEU A 75 6.33 6.60 3.66
N CYS A 76 5.54 7.10 4.60
CA CYS A 76 4.45 6.39 5.28
C CYS A 76 3.11 7.04 4.88
N LEU A 77 2.83 7.04 3.58
CA LEU A 77 1.75 7.81 2.96
C LEU A 77 0.76 6.91 2.18
N PRO A 78 -0.51 7.32 2.07
CA PRO A 78 -1.44 6.75 1.11
C PRO A 78 -1.07 7.16 -0.33
N GLY A 79 -1.57 6.42 -1.33
CA GLY A 79 -1.24 6.61 -2.74
C GLY A 79 -1.42 8.04 -3.24
N PHE A 80 -2.53 8.68 -2.90
CA PHE A 80 -2.85 10.05 -3.32
C PHE A 80 -1.87 11.13 -2.82
N ALA A 81 -1.10 10.85 -1.75
CA ALA A 81 -0.18 11.82 -1.15
C ALA A 81 1.27 11.63 -1.61
N ILE A 82 1.59 10.54 -2.32
CA ILE A 82 2.97 10.21 -2.70
C ILE A 82 3.52 11.27 -3.68
N GLU A 83 2.81 11.58 -4.75
CA GLU A 83 3.28 12.47 -5.81
C GLU A 83 3.59 13.88 -5.28
N SER A 84 2.62 14.50 -4.64
CA SER A 84 2.78 15.86 -4.11
C SER A 84 3.86 15.94 -3.04
N THR A 85 4.04 14.87 -2.25
CA THR A 85 5.13 14.81 -1.26
C THR A 85 6.48 14.71 -1.95
N LEU A 86 6.63 13.83 -2.96
CA LEU A 86 7.88 13.69 -3.72
C LEU A 86 8.25 14.99 -4.44
N GLU A 87 7.29 15.68 -5.06
CA GLU A 87 7.51 17.00 -5.66
C GLU A 87 8.01 18.03 -4.63
N CYS A 88 7.39 18.05 -3.45
CA CYS A 88 7.75 18.97 -2.37
C CYS A 88 9.17 18.71 -1.83
N ILE A 89 9.56 17.46 -1.66
CA ILE A 89 10.87 17.11 -1.07
C ILE A 89 12.00 17.03 -2.10
N LYS A 90 11.70 16.89 -3.40
CA LYS A 90 12.69 16.73 -4.49
C LYS A 90 13.90 17.67 -4.41
N PRO A 91 13.75 18.99 -4.12
CA PRO A 91 14.91 19.88 -4.04
C PRO A 91 15.85 19.60 -2.86
N TYR A 92 15.42 18.81 -1.88
CA TYR A 92 16.09 18.63 -0.59
C TYR A 92 16.58 17.21 -0.33
N ILE A 93 16.34 16.25 -1.23
CA ILE A 93 16.70 14.84 -1.03
C ILE A 93 18.22 14.59 -1.08
N GLY A 94 18.99 15.45 -1.76
CA GLY A 94 20.44 15.28 -1.91
C GLY A 94 20.82 13.88 -2.39
N ASN A 95 21.66 13.22 -1.61
CA ASN A 95 22.10 11.84 -1.85
C ASN A 95 21.30 10.79 -1.05
N ALA A 96 20.22 11.17 -0.38
CA ALA A 96 19.42 10.23 0.39
C ALA A 96 18.79 9.14 -0.48
N VAL A 97 18.60 7.97 0.12
CA VAL A 97 17.78 6.92 -0.47
C VAL A 97 16.31 7.21 -0.13
N VAL A 98 15.44 7.27 -1.14
CA VAL A 98 14.00 7.52 -0.93
C VAL A 98 13.26 6.19 -0.94
N GLY A 99 12.47 5.94 0.10
CA GLY A 99 11.75 4.69 0.25
C GLY A 99 10.28 4.85 0.60
N SER A 100 9.54 3.73 0.51
CA SER A 100 8.13 3.65 0.91
C SER A 100 7.85 2.40 1.72
N ILE A 101 6.98 2.55 2.72
CA ILE A 101 6.56 1.41 3.55
C ILE A 101 5.63 0.45 2.80
N VAL A 102 4.97 0.90 1.72
CA VAL A 102 4.12 0.10 0.85
C VAL A 102 4.31 0.54 -0.59
N CYS A 103 4.70 -0.40 -1.46
CA CYS A 103 4.93 -0.11 -2.88
C CYS A 103 3.70 -0.30 -3.76
N SER A 104 2.69 -1.05 -3.30
CA SER A 104 1.50 -1.40 -4.08
C SER A 104 0.59 -0.20 -4.43
N THR A 105 0.89 0.97 -3.89
CA THR A 105 0.22 2.24 -4.21
C THR A 105 0.94 3.05 -5.30
N GLY A 106 1.80 2.39 -6.09
CA GLY A 106 2.48 3.00 -7.23
C GLY A 106 3.73 3.83 -6.90
N PHE A 107 4.33 3.62 -5.73
CA PHE A 107 5.48 4.40 -5.27
C PHE A 107 6.61 4.46 -6.30
N PHE A 108 7.11 3.33 -6.80
CA PHE A 108 8.25 3.32 -7.73
C PHE A 108 7.93 4.06 -9.04
N PHE A 109 6.74 3.83 -9.60
CA PHE A 109 6.33 4.49 -10.85
C PHE A 109 6.22 6.01 -10.69
N THR A 110 5.65 6.45 -9.56
CA THR A 110 5.56 7.88 -9.24
C THR A 110 6.94 8.48 -8.93
N ALA A 111 7.79 7.75 -8.22
CA ALA A 111 9.15 8.21 -7.91
C ALA A 111 10.01 8.36 -9.19
N HIS A 112 9.94 7.43 -10.13
CA HIS A 112 10.62 7.56 -11.43
C HIS A 112 10.15 8.79 -12.20
N ARG A 113 8.84 9.04 -12.24
CA ARG A 113 8.28 10.21 -12.94
C ARG A 113 8.69 11.52 -12.28
N VAL A 114 8.67 11.60 -10.94
CA VAL A 114 8.95 12.84 -10.20
C VAL A 114 10.46 13.04 -10.01
N LEU A 115 11.18 12.05 -9.53
CA LEU A 115 12.60 12.16 -9.16
C LEU A 115 13.55 11.81 -10.30
N GLY A 116 13.07 11.06 -11.30
CA GLY A 116 13.87 10.54 -12.42
C GLY A 116 14.35 9.11 -12.19
N ASN A 117 14.71 8.44 -13.30
CA ASN A 117 15.08 7.01 -13.30
C ASN A 117 16.40 6.69 -12.58
N ASN A 118 17.19 7.70 -12.25
CA ASN A 118 18.48 7.52 -11.53
C ASN A 118 18.35 7.72 -10.01
N ALA A 119 17.14 8.01 -9.50
CA ALA A 119 16.92 8.17 -8.07
C ALA A 119 17.22 6.86 -7.33
N ARG A 120 17.88 6.96 -6.18
CA ARG A 120 18.15 5.81 -5.29
C ARG A 120 16.89 5.49 -4.52
N LEU A 121 16.28 4.35 -4.83
CA LEU A 121 14.95 3.98 -4.32
C LEU A 121 14.98 2.65 -3.58
N PHE A 122 14.11 2.51 -2.57
CA PHE A 122 13.76 1.21 -2.01
C PHE A 122 12.30 1.19 -1.56
N GLY A 123 11.76 0.00 -1.36
CA GLY A 123 10.40 -0.09 -0.84
C GLY A 123 10.01 -1.49 -0.44
N PHE A 124 9.15 -1.55 0.56
CA PHE A 124 8.63 -2.80 1.08
C PHE A 124 7.51 -3.34 0.20
N GLN A 125 7.57 -4.64 -0.10
CA GLN A 125 6.48 -5.37 -0.76
C GLN A 125 5.22 -5.40 0.13
N ARG A 126 5.41 -5.59 1.42
CA ARG A 126 4.36 -5.60 2.46
C ARG A 126 4.85 -4.82 3.67
N VAL A 127 3.92 -4.20 4.40
CA VAL A 127 4.26 -3.53 5.67
C VAL A 127 4.93 -4.50 6.65
N PRO A 128 5.99 -4.08 7.36
CA PRO A 128 6.71 -4.95 8.30
C PRO A 128 5.88 -5.29 9.54
N PHE A 129 4.89 -4.47 9.90
CA PHE A 129 4.09 -4.64 11.12
C PHE A 129 2.67 -4.06 10.98
N ILE A 130 1.80 -4.45 11.89
CA ILE A 130 0.46 -3.87 12.05
C ILE A 130 0.57 -2.74 13.08
N ALA A 131 0.12 -1.54 12.71
CA ALA A 131 0.25 -0.32 13.51
C ALA A 131 -1.10 0.30 13.83
N ARG A 132 -1.25 0.84 15.04
CA ARG A 132 -2.40 1.65 15.47
C ARG A 132 -1.94 2.79 16.35
N THR A 133 -2.25 4.02 15.96
CA THR A 133 -2.04 5.21 16.80
C THR A 133 -2.99 5.15 17.99
N THR A 134 -2.46 5.31 19.18
CA THR A 134 -3.25 5.43 20.42
C THR A 134 -3.39 6.90 20.84
N GLU A 135 -2.32 7.67 20.66
CA GLU A 135 -2.32 9.11 20.89
C GLU A 135 -1.49 9.78 19.77
N TYR A 136 -2.16 10.64 19.00
CA TYR A 136 -1.52 11.25 17.82
C TYR A 136 -0.29 12.07 18.21
N GLY A 137 0.81 11.82 17.55
CA GLY A 137 2.09 12.49 17.78
C GLY A 137 2.85 12.00 19.04
N HIS A 138 2.30 11.12 19.86
CA HIS A 138 2.85 10.68 21.13
C HIS A 138 3.02 9.19 21.29
N ALA A 139 1.98 8.41 20.91
CA ALA A 139 2.00 6.97 21.17
C ALA A 139 1.28 6.15 20.10
N ALA A 140 1.77 4.90 19.91
CA ALA A 140 1.15 3.92 19.03
C ALA A 140 1.37 2.49 19.52
N ASN A 141 0.51 1.59 19.06
CA ASN A 141 0.65 0.15 19.26
C ASN A 141 1.18 -0.53 17.99
N LEU A 142 2.18 -1.38 18.18
CA LEU A 142 2.66 -2.32 17.18
C LEU A 142 2.01 -3.69 17.49
N LEU A 143 0.97 -4.03 16.73
CA LEU A 143 0.10 -5.18 17.05
C LEU A 143 0.63 -6.53 16.54
N GLY A 144 1.71 -6.54 15.78
CA GLY A 144 2.37 -7.75 15.30
C GLY A 144 3.41 -7.45 14.24
N TYR A 145 4.49 -8.22 14.24
CA TYR A 145 5.54 -8.21 13.23
C TYR A 145 5.27 -9.24 12.14
N LYS A 146 5.73 -8.96 10.93
CA LYS A 146 5.95 -10.00 9.93
C LYS A 146 7.20 -10.80 10.30
N PRO A 147 7.19 -12.14 10.15
CA PRO A 147 8.38 -12.96 10.40
C PRO A 147 9.53 -12.64 9.44
N GLN A 148 9.19 -12.17 8.24
CA GLN A 148 10.11 -11.70 7.21
C GLN A 148 9.41 -10.69 6.32
N VAL A 149 10.17 -9.73 5.78
CA VAL A 149 9.73 -8.79 4.75
C VAL A 149 10.60 -8.90 3.52
N SER A 150 10.07 -8.41 2.39
CA SER A 150 10.83 -8.31 1.14
C SER A 150 10.87 -6.85 0.69
N ILE A 151 12.01 -6.44 0.16
CA ILE A 151 12.21 -5.09 -0.39
C ILE A 151 12.73 -5.15 -1.82
N ALA A 152 12.34 -4.20 -2.63
CA ALA A 152 13.03 -3.87 -3.88
C ALA A 152 13.97 -2.69 -3.65
N VAL A 153 15.10 -2.70 -4.33
CA VAL A 153 16.16 -1.66 -4.23
C VAL A 153 16.63 -1.30 -5.63
N GLU A 154 16.69 -0.01 -5.95
CA GLU A 154 17.11 0.49 -7.25
C GLU A 154 18.24 1.52 -7.14
N ASN A 155 19.09 1.55 -8.18
CA ASN A 155 20.16 2.52 -8.36
C ASN A 155 21.13 2.61 -7.18
N MET A 156 21.46 1.46 -6.59
CA MET A 156 22.45 1.34 -5.53
C MET A 156 23.54 0.35 -5.94
N GLU A 157 24.81 0.67 -5.63
CA GLU A 157 25.97 -0.14 -5.96
C GLU A 157 25.95 -1.48 -5.23
N ASP A 158 25.70 -1.45 -3.92
CA ASP A 158 25.57 -2.64 -3.07
C ASP A 158 24.16 -2.73 -2.48
N LYS A 159 23.29 -3.43 -3.18
CA LYS A 159 21.92 -3.67 -2.74
C LYS A 159 21.85 -4.58 -1.50
N GLU A 160 22.80 -5.51 -1.38
CA GLU A 160 22.83 -6.45 -0.25
C GLU A 160 23.29 -5.76 1.04
N GLU A 161 24.25 -4.84 0.97
CA GLU A 161 24.61 -4.02 2.12
C GLU A 161 23.43 -3.16 2.57
N PHE A 162 22.74 -2.52 1.64
CA PHE A 162 21.55 -1.74 1.96
C PHE A 162 20.41 -2.59 2.54
N ARG A 163 20.21 -3.80 2.03
CA ARG A 163 19.25 -4.76 2.61
C ARG A 163 19.55 -5.02 4.10
N LYS A 164 20.84 -5.22 4.45
CA LYS A 164 21.24 -5.42 5.86
C LYS A 164 20.97 -4.18 6.72
N ILE A 165 21.17 -2.99 6.16
CA ILE A 165 20.82 -1.74 6.85
C ILE A 165 19.30 -1.71 7.12
N VAL A 166 18.47 -2.00 6.13
CA VAL A 166 17.01 -2.05 6.30
C VAL A 166 16.60 -3.10 7.32
N GLU A 167 17.18 -4.30 7.27
CA GLU A 167 16.94 -5.37 8.25
C GLU A 167 17.24 -4.91 9.68
N SER A 168 18.36 -4.23 9.89
CA SER A 168 18.73 -3.67 11.19
C SER A 168 17.80 -2.55 11.64
N LEU A 169 17.43 -1.62 10.75
CA LEU A 169 16.58 -0.48 11.07
C LEU A 169 15.17 -0.90 11.47
N TRP A 170 14.55 -1.81 10.73
CA TRP A 170 13.18 -2.27 11.00
C TRP A 170 13.10 -3.52 11.87
N LEU A 171 14.24 -4.03 12.37
CA LEU A 171 14.34 -5.18 13.28
C LEU A 171 13.60 -6.41 12.73
N THR A 172 13.57 -6.58 11.42
CA THR A 172 12.82 -7.64 10.75
C THR A 172 13.67 -8.29 9.66
N PRO A 173 13.81 -9.63 9.63
CA PRO A 173 14.52 -10.33 8.56
C PRO A 173 14.05 -9.86 7.18
N THR A 174 14.99 -9.44 6.35
CA THR A 174 14.68 -8.76 5.08
C THR A 174 15.29 -9.49 3.89
N LYS A 175 14.52 -9.67 2.82
CA LYS A 175 14.89 -10.32 1.58
C LYS A 175 14.90 -9.32 0.42
N LEU A 176 15.89 -9.43 -0.48
CA LEU A 176 15.86 -8.68 -1.73
C LEU A 176 14.92 -9.35 -2.75
N LEU A 177 14.15 -8.52 -3.41
CA LEU A 177 13.38 -8.89 -4.60
C LEU A 177 14.23 -8.63 -5.86
N HIS A 178 13.92 -9.34 -6.92
CA HIS A 178 14.59 -9.20 -8.21
C HIS A 178 14.33 -7.81 -8.82
N SER A 179 13.10 -7.31 -8.72
CA SER A 179 12.69 -6.03 -9.29
C SER A 179 11.67 -5.29 -8.41
N HIS A 180 11.49 -3.99 -8.68
CA HIS A 180 10.43 -3.20 -8.06
C HIS A 180 9.03 -3.63 -8.50
N TYR A 181 8.88 -4.29 -9.65
CA TYR A 181 7.60 -4.85 -10.08
C TYR A 181 7.09 -5.92 -9.11
N GLU A 182 7.99 -6.78 -8.60
CA GLU A 182 7.64 -7.77 -7.56
C GLU A 182 7.15 -7.11 -6.27
N ALA A 183 7.73 -5.96 -5.88
CA ALA A 183 7.27 -5.21 -4.72
C ALA A 183 5.92 -4.52 -4.97
N SER A 184 5.73 -3.97 -6.17
CA SER A 184 4.58 -3.12 -6.50
C SER A 184 3.33 -3.91 -6.87
N LEU A 185 3.48 -5.08 -7.54
CA LEU A 185 2.39 -5.80 -8.17
C LEU A 185 1.92 -7.05 -7.38
N THR A 186 2.58 -7.40 -6.29
CA THR A 186 2.19 -8.57 -5.46
C THR A 186 0.85 -8.41 -4.73
N ASN A 187 0.37 -7.19 -4.56
CA ASN A 187 -0.91 -6.96 -3.87
C ASN A 187 -2.09 -7.31 -4.78
N SER A 188 -2.87 -8.30 -4.40
CA SER A 188 -4.06 -8.73 -5.16
C SER A 188 -5.25 -7.77 -5.06
N ASN A 189 -5.27 -6.85 -4.09
CA ASN A 189 -6.42 -5.96 -3.85
C ASN A 189 -6.87 -5.18 -5.10
N PRO A 190 -5.98 -4.65 -5.95
CA PRO A 190 -6.40 -3.96 -7.17
C PRO A 190 -7.28 -4.79 -8.10
N ILE A 191 -7.06 -6.11 -8.16
CA ILE A 191 -7.87 -7.01 -8.97
C ILE A 191 -9.03 -7.58 -8.15
N LEU A 192 -8.75 -8.09 -6.95
CA LEU A 192 -9.72 -8.77 -6.10
C LEU A 192 -10.86 -7.83 -5.65
N HIS A 193 -10.51 -6.67 -5.10
CA HIS A 193 -11.51 -5.72 -4.60
C HIS A 193 -12.31 -5.11 -5.76
N THR A 194 -11.64 -4.62 -6.78
CA THR A 194 -12.31 -3.93 -7.89
C THR A 194 -13.21 -4.88 -8.70
N GLY A 195 -12.76 -6.12 -8.94
CA GLY A 195 -13.57 -7.15 -9.58
C GLY A 195 -14.80 -7.56 -8.76
N ARG A 196 -14.64 -7.65 -7.42
CA ARG A 196 -15.76 -7.91 -6.50
C ARG A 196 -16.79 -6.77 -6.52
N LEU A 197 -16.33 -5.53 -6.37
CA LEU A 197 -17.19 -4.34 -6.39
C LEU A 197 -17.96 -4.21 -7.71
N TYR A 198 -17.26 -4.44 -8.82
CA TYR A 198 -17.90 -4.45 -10.15
C TYR A 198 -18.99 -5.51 -10.23
N SER A 199 -18.74 -6.75 -9.82
CA SER A 199 -19.72 -7.82 -9.88
C SER A 199 -20.93 -7.59 -8.96
N MET A 200 -20.74 -6.87 -7.84
CA MET A 200 -21.82 -6.52 -6.91
C MET A 200 -22.70 -5.39 -7.43
N TRP A 201 -22.11 -4.37 -8.05
CA TRP A 201 -22.80 -3.09 -8.25
C TRP A 201 -22.76 -2.55 -9.68
N LYS A 202 -22.32 -3.33 -10.67
CA LYS A 202 -22.32 -2.90 -12.08
C LYS A 202 -23.72 -2.49 -12.57
N ASP A 203 -24.74 -3.20 -12.11
CA ASP A 203 -26.14 -3.03 -12.49
C ASP A 203 -26.97 -2.27 -11.42
N TRP A 204 -26.34 -1.81 -10.32
CA TRP A 204 -27.03 -1.08 -9.26
C TRP A 204 -27.59 0.26 -9.76
N ASN A 205 -28.87 0.49 -9.54
CA ASN A 205 -29.64 1.63 -10.05
C ASN A 205 -30.31 2.48 -8.95
N GLY A 206 -29.90 2.28 -7.67
CA GLY A 206 -30.42 3.07 -6.54
C GLY A 206 -31.26 2.29 -5.53
N GLU A 207 -31.46 0.99 -5.72
CA GLU A 207 -32.16 0.13 -4.77
C GLU A 207 -31.44 0.05 -3.42
N LEU A 208 -32.25 -0.07 -2.34
CA LEU A 208 -31.76 -0.25 -0.98
C LEU A 208 -31.50 -1.74 -0.69
N TYR A 209 -30.39 -2.01 -0.04
CA TYR A 209 -30.10 -3.33 0.52
C TYR A 209 -30.60 -3.41 1.96
N SER A 210 -31.16 -4.56 2.35
CA SER A 210 -31.68 -4.79 3.71
C SER A 210 -30.58 -4.87 4.78
N HIS A 211 -29.34 -5.13 4.40
CA HIS A 211 -28.16 -5.24 5.29
C HIS A 211 -26.88 -4.86 4.55
N ASN A 212 -25.81 -4.58 5.29
CA ASN A 212 -24.49 -4.45 4.71
C ASN A 212 -23.97 -5.83 4.30
N ILE A 213 -23.74 -6.02 3.01
CA ILE A 213 -23.29 -7.28 2.41
C ILE A 213 -21.91 -7.66 2.99
N LEU A 214 -21.73 -8.88 3.45
CA LEU A 214 -20.43 -9.39 3.87
C LEU A 214 -19.53 -9.64 2.66
N PHE A 215 -18.45 -8.87 2.56
CA PHE A 215 -17.66 -8.74 1.33
C PHE A 215 -17.12 -10.08 0.80
N TYR A 216 -16.63 -10.94 1.68
CA TYR A 216 -16.05 -12.23 1.32
C TYR A 216 -17.00 -13.41 1.60
N LYS A 217 -17.77 -13.37 2.69
CA LYS A 217 -18.67 -14.45 3.05
C LYS A 217 -19.82 -14.61 2.04
N GLU A 218 -20.30 -13.51 1.48
CA GLU A 218 -21.32 -13.49 0.43
C GLU A 218 -20.74 -13.40 -0.99
N TRP A 219 -19.48 -13.90 -1.17
CA TRP A 219 -18.83 -13.94 -2.47
C TRP A 219 -19.62 -14.79 -3.47
N THR A 220 -19.63 -14.43 -4.75
CA THR A 220 -20.44 -15.08 -5.78
C THR A 220 -19.56 -15.73 -6.86
N VAL A 221 -20.11 -16.75 -7.54
CA VAL A 221 -19.44 -17.37 -8.69
C VAL A 221 -19.21 -16.34 -9.82
N GLU A 222 -20.10 -15.39 -9.99
CA GLU A 222 -19.96 -14.30 -10.96
C GLU A 222 -18.76 -13.40 -10.60
N ALA A 223 -18.57 -13.10 -9.32
CA ALA A 223 -17.37 -12.38 -8.86
C ALA A 223 -16.09 -13.17 -9.17
N SER A 224 -16.07 -14.47 -8.92
CA SER A 224 -14.92 -15.34 -9.25
C SER A 224 -14.64 -15.39 -10.76
N LYS A 225 -15.67 -15.44 -11.62
CA LYS A 225 -15.49 -15.39 -13.07
C LYS A 225 -14.85 -14.06 -13.52
N THR A 226 -15.35 -12.94 -12.97
CA THR A 226 -14.78 -11.61 -13.24
C THR A 226 -13.32 -11.56 -12.80
N LEU A 227 -13.04 -12.04 -11.60
CA LEU A 227 -11.70 -12.06 -11.02
C LEU A 227 -10.73 -12.89 -11.87
N ILE A 228 -11.10 -14.10 -12.27
CA ILE A 228 -10.28 -14.98 -13.12
C ILE A 228 -10.00 -14.34 -14.48
N ALA A 229 -10.97 -13.66 -15.08
CA ALA A 229 -10.78 -12.98 -16.35
C ALA A 229 -9.80 -11.80 -16.24
N MET A 230 -9.88 -11.01 -15.17
CA MET A 230 -8.94 -9.92 -14.88
C MET A 230 -7.53 -10.45 -14.57
N ASP A 231 -7.44 -11.49 -13.73
CA ASP A 231 -6.19 -12.11 -13.34
C ASP A 231 -5.44 -12.70 -14.54
N LYS A 232 -6.14 -13.34 -15.46
CA LYS A 232 -5.55 -13.86 -16.71
C LYS A 232 -4.87 -12.77 -17.53
N GLU A 233 -5.45 -11.59 -17.64
CA GLU A 233 -4.86 -10.45 -18.32
C GLU A 233 -3.65 -9.91 -17.56
N PHE A 234 -3.73 -9.87 -16.23
CA PHE A 234 -2.63 -9.48 -15.36
C PHE A 234 -1.44 -10.45 -15.46
N MET A 235 -1.68 -11.75 -15.48
CA MET A 235 -0.61 -12.74 -15.65
C MET A 235 0.11 -12.59 -17.01
N GLN A 236 -0.62 -12.28 -18.09
CA GLN A 236 0.00 -11.96 -19.40
C GLN A 236 0.91 -10.71 -19.32
N LEU A 237 0.56 -9.72 -18.52
CA LEU A 237 1.43 -8.58 -18.26
C LEU A 237 2.69 -9.01 -17.50
N LEU A 238 2.58 -9.86 -16.48
CA LEU A 238 3.72 -10.35 -15.70
C LEU A 238 4.73 -11.13 -16.55
N ASP A 239 4.26 -11.83 -17.59
CA ASP A 239 5.13 -12.61 -18.50
C ASP A 239 6.11 -11.73 -19.30
N VAL A 240 5.80 -10.44 -19.48
CA VAL A 240 6.64 -9.48 -20.23
C VAL A 240 7.41 -8.51 -19.33
N LEU A 241 7.09 -8.45 -18.04
CA LEU A 241 7.79 -7.61 -17.08
C LEU A 241 8.97 -8.35 -16.45
N PRO A 242 9.99 -7.64 -15.92
CA PRO A 242 11.12 -8.26 -15.22
C PRO A 242 10.70 -8.77 -13.82
N VAL A 243 9.84 -9.76 -13.81
CA VAL A 243 9.34 -10.48 -12.63
C VAL A 243 9.86 -11.91 -12.67
N THR A 244 10.39 -12.39 -11.56
CA THR A 244 10.83 -13.79 -11.45
C THR A 244 9.63 -14.74 -11.68
N PRO A 245 9.72 -15.72 -12.56
CA PRO A 245 8.63 -16.69 -12.76
C PRO A 245 8.15 -17.29 -11.44
N GLY A 246 6.83 -17.20 -11.18
CA GLY A 246 6.22 -17.70 -9.95
C GLY A 246 6.38 -16.79 -8.71
N ALA A 247 7.06 -15.63 -8.79
CA ALA A 247 7.17 -14.69 -7.67
C ALA A 247 5.82 -14.05 -7.31
N ILE A 248 4.94 -13.92 -8.28
CA ILE A 248 3.55 -13.49 -8.12
C ILE A 248 2.67 -14.59 -8.71
N PRO A 249 2.06 -15.45 -7.87
CA PRO A 249 1.18 -16.51 -8.35
C PRO A 249 -0.13 -15.95 -8.90
N SER A 250 -0.77 -16.67 -9.81
CA SER A 250 -2.15 -16.39 -10.22
C SER A 250 -3.10 -16.46 -9.01
N LEU A 251 -4.25 -15.81 -9.09
CA LEU A 251 -5.22 -15.85 -7.99
C LEU A 251 -5.78 -17.26 -7.77
N LEU A 252 -5.88 -18.09 -8.82
CA LEU A 252 -6.26 -19.49 -8.66
C LEU A 252 -5.21 -20.28 -7.86
N GLU A 253 -3.93 -20.09 -8.15
CA GLU A 253 -2.83 -20.72 -7.40
C GLU A 253 -2.78 -20.18 -5.95
N TYR A 254 -2.88 -18.85 -5.77
CA TYR A 254 -2.83 -18.24 -4.45
C TYR A 254 -3.94 -18.72 -3.51
N TYR A 255 -5.15 -18.94 -4.07
CA TYR A 255 -6.30 -19.46 -3.33
C TYR A 255 -6.46 -20.98 -3.41
N GLU A 256 -5.47 -21.72 -3.92
CA GLU A 256 -5.50 -23.19 -4.04
C GLU A 256 -6.79 -23.68 -4.74
N SER A 257 -7.16 -23.02 -5.82
CA SER A 257 -8.40 -23.24 -6.57
C SER A 257 -8.10 -23.53 -8.04
N HIS A 258 -9.07 -24.05 -8.78
CA HIS A 258 -8.87 -24.44 -10.18
C HIS A 258 -9.95 -23.88 -11.13
N ASP A 259 -11.05 -23.39 -10.59
CA ASP A 259 -12.14 -22.76 -11.34
C ASP A 259 -12.92 -21.74 -10.50
N ALA A 260 -13.95 -21.14 -11.09
CA ALA A 260 -14.75 -20.11 -10.42
C ALA A 260 -15.57 -20.64 -9.24
N ILE A 261 -15.97 -21.92 -9.24
CA ILE A 261 -16.75 -22.53 -8.17
C ILE A 261 -15.83 -22.76 -6.96
N SER A 262 -14.73 -23.46 -7.15
CA SER A 262 -13.74 -23.74 -6.10
C SER A 262 -13.13 -22.47 -5.51
N LEU A 263 -12.87 -21.45 -6.35
CA LEU A 263 -12.41 -20.14 -5.88
C LEU A 263 -13.46 -19.45 -4.98
N THR A 264 -14.74 -19.54 -5.36
CA THR A 264 -15.85 -19.00 -4.55
C THR A 264 -15.92 -19.67 -3.19
N GLU A 265 -15.87 -21.00 -3.16
CA GLU A 265 -15.90 -21.79 -1.93
C GLU A 265 -14.70 -21.49 -1.04
N LYS A 266 -13.50 -21.43 -1.62
CA LYS A 266 -12.27 -21.10 -0.91
C LYS A 266 -12.35 -19.71 -0.26
N ILE A 267 -12.71 -18.66 -1.00
CA ILE A 267 -12.82 -17.30 -0.46
C ILE A 267 -13.85 -17.25 0.69
N ARG A 268 -15.00 -17.88 0.52
CA ARG A 268 -16.05 -17.96 1.56
C ARG A 268 -15.59 -18.70 2.82
N SER A 269 -14.65 -19.63 2.71
CA SER A 269 -14.19 -20.46 3.83
C SER A 269 -13.13 -19.78 4.71
N ILE A 270 -12.53 -18.66 4.28
CA ILE A 270 -11.46 -17.99 5.02
C ILE A 270 -12.03 -17.33 6.28
N VAL A 271 -11.72 -17.91 7.43
CA VAL A 271 -12.26 -17.47 8.74
C VAL A 271 -11.95 -16.00 9.03
N ALA A 272 -10.73 -15.54 8.72
CA ALA A 272 -10.31 -14.16 8.94
C ALA A 272 -11.10 -13.11 8.14
N PHE A 273 -11.89 -13.54 7.14
CA PHE A 273 -12.65 -12.65 6.24
C PHE A 273 -14.17 -12.67 6.51
N GLN A 274 -14.65 -13.50 7.45
CA GLN A 274 -16.08 -13.77 7.63
C GLN A 274 -16.90 -12.54 7.99
N ASP A 275 -16.32 -11.63 8.80
CA ASP A 275 -17.03 -10.48 9.35
C ASP A 275 -16.71 -9.16 8.62
N ILE A 276 -15.97 -9.23 7.49
CA ILE A 276 -15.61 -8.03 6.73
C ILE A 276 -16.81 -7.59 5.90
N THR A 277 -17.33 -6.40 6.22
CA THR A 277 -18.45 -5.78 5.51
C THR A 277 -17.98 -5.12 4.21
N SER A 278 -18.90 -5.02 3.25
CA SER A 278 -18.68 -4.27 2.01
C SER A 278 -18.65 -2.76 2.29
N PRO A 279 -18.01 -1.97 1.40
CA PRO A 279 -18.01 -0.52 1.52
C PRO A 279 -19.40 0.06 1.22
N MET A 280 -20.27 0.02 2.22
CA MET A 280 -21.64 0.51 2.16
C MET A 280 -21.88 1.50 3.28
N LYS A 281 -22.82 2.41 3.08
CA LYS A 281 -23.29 3.35 4.11
C LYS A 281 -24.75 3.11 4.41
N GLU A 282 -25.09 3.22 5.69
CA GLU A 282 -26.48 3.14 6.16
C GLU A 282 -27.21 4.43 5.80
N VAL A 283 -28.44 4.28 5.33
CA VAL A 283 -29.36 5.36 5.02
C VAL A 283 -30.74 5.01 5.57
N ASP A 284 -31.67 5.97 5.56
CA ASP A 284 -33.03 5.67 5.98
C ASP A 284 -33.65 4.54 5.12
N GLY A 285 -34.06 3.48 5.77
CA GLY A 285 -34.65 2.30 5.15
C GLY A 285 -33.68 1.22 4.64
N GLY A 286 -32.35 1.36 4.81
CA GLY A 286 -31.42 0.30 4.41
C GLY A 286 -29.98 0.76 4.15
N TRP A 287 -29.31 0.09 3.22
CA TRP A 287 -27.91 0.30 2.89
C TRP A 287 -27.71 0.59 1.40
N ILE A 288 -26.74 1.45 1.09
CA ILE A 288 -26.32 1.74 -0.29
C ILE A 288 -24.81 1.64 -0.45
N PRO A 289 -24.29 1.40 -1.67
CA PRO A 289 -22.84 1.43 -1.91
C PRO A 289 -22.22 2.77 -1.51
N ASP A 290 -21.05 2.72 -0.87
CA ASP A 290 -20.23 3.89 -0.57
C ASP A 290 -19.09 4.01 -1.59
N PHE A 291 -19.35 4.76 -2.67
CA PHE A 291 -18.36 5.02 -3.72
C PHE A 291 -17.24 6.00 -3.29
N GLU A 292 -17.28 6.54 -2.08
CA GLU A 292 -16.24 7.39 -1.49
C GLU A 292 -15.29 6.60 -0.59
N SER A 293 -15.57 5.33 -0.38
CA SER A 293 -14.72 4.46 0.43
C SER A 293 -13.33 4.28 -0.17
N ARG A 294 -12.37 3.88 0.66
CA ARG A 294 -11.00 3.59 0.23
C ARG A 294 -10.90 2.52 -0.85
N TYR A 295 -11.83 1.61 -0.93
CA TYR A 295 -11.92 0.63 -2.02
C TYR A 295 -12.02 1.31 -3.40
N PHE A 296 -12.72 2.43 -3.48
CA PHE A 296 -12.85 3.21 -4.71
C PHE A 296 -11.74 4.25 -4.87
N THR A 297 -11.37 4.94 -3.81
CA THR A 297 -10.43 6.07 -3.88
C THR A 297 -8.96 5.65 -3.87
N GLU A 298 -8.65 4.40 -3.52
CA GLU A 298 -7.29 3.85 -3.50
C GLU A 298 -7.11 2.74 -4.56
N ASP A 299 -7.93 1.67 -4.53
CA ASP A 299 -7.65 0.47 -5.34
C ASP A 299 -7.84 0.70 -6.84
N PHE A 300 -8.78 1.58 -7.25
CA PHE A 300 -8.94 1.93 -8.66
C PHE A 300 -7.80 2.86 -9.17
N PRO A 301 -7.60 4.08 -8.60
CA PRO A 301 -6.63 5.02 -9.16
C PRO A 301 -5.17 4.68 -8.85
N TYR A 302 -4.88 4.07 -7.70
CA TYR A 302 -3.53 3.78 -7.21
C TYR A 302 -3.19 2.28 -7.18
N GLY A 303 -4.04 1.45 -7.78
CA GLY A 303 -3.86 0.03 -7.93
C GLY A 303 -4.15 -0.43 -9.36
N LEU A 304 -5.44 -0.57 -9.72
CA LEU A 304 -5.87 -1.10 -11.02
C LEU A 304 -5.38 -0.23 -12.21
N LYS A 305 -5.39 1.10 -12.05
CA LYS A 305 -4.86 2.05 -13.04
C LYS A 305 -3.41 1.75 -13.40
N ILE A 306 -2.57 1.45 -12.42
CA ILE A 306 -1.15 1.16 -12.64
C ILE A 306 -0.98 -0.09 -13.49
N ILE A 307 -1.75 -1.14 -13.20
CA ILE A 307 -1.73 -2.39 -13.98
C ILE A 307 -2.12 -2.13 -15.44
N ILE A 308 -3.16 -1.33 -15.66
CA ILE A 308 -3.64 -0.95 -17.00
C ILE A 308 -2.59 -0.11 -17.74
N ASP A 309 -1.98 0.86 -17.09
CA ASP A 309 -0.96 1.71 -17.71
C ASP A 309 0.26 0.87 -18.13
N LEU A 310 0.74 -0.01 -17.26
CA LEU A 310 1.82 -0.93 -17.58
C LEU A 310 1.45 -1.88 -18.72
N ALA A 311 0.23 -2.40 -18.75
CA ALA A 311 -0.25 -3.24 -19.84
C ALA A 311 -0.25 -2.48 -21.16
N LYS A 312 -0.70 -1.23 -21.17
CA LYS A 312 -0.69 -0.37 -22.34
C LYS A 312 0.73 -0.07 -22.84
N GLU A 313 1.66 0.24 -21.93
CA GLU A 313 3.07 0.48 -22.24
C GLU A 313 3.75 -0.75 -22.87
N ASN A 314 3.32 -1.95 -22.48
CA ASN A 314 3.84 -3.22 -22.98
C ASN A 314 2.98 -3.86 -24.10
N ASN A 315 2.00 -3.14 -24.65
CA ASN A 315 1.09 -3.59 -25.72
C ASN A 315 0.29 -4.85 -25.34
N ILE A 316 -0.06 -5.02 -24.07
CA ILE A 316 -0.92 -6.11 -23.59
C ILE A 316 -2.38 -5.64 -23.61
N HIS A 317 -3.25 -6.44 -24.23
CA HIS A 317 -4.68 -6.16 -24.34
C HIS A 317 -5.42 -6.60 -23.09
N THR A 318 -6.08 -5.66 -22.38
CA THR A 318 -6.71 -5.89 -21.08
C THR A 318 -8.18 -5.44 -21.03
N PRO A 319 -9.07 -6.05 -21.84
CA PRO A 319 -10.48 -5.61 -21.95
C PRO A 319 -11.25 -5.76 -20.63
N ASN A 320 -10.98 -6.78 -19.80
CA ASN A 320 -11.68 -6.98 -18.54
C ASN A 320 -11.20 -6.00 -17.47
N LEU A 321 -9.88 -5.78 -17.37
CA LEU A 321 -9.32 -4.77 -16.45
C LEU A 321 -9.83 -3.37 -16.82
N ASN A 322 -9.81 -3.00 -18.11
CA ASN A 322 -10.32 -1.71 -18.58
C ASN A 322 -11.80 -1.53 -18.27
N LYS A 323 -12.64 -2.53 -18.55
CA LYS A 323 -14.08 -2.50 -18.28
C LYS A 323 -14.38 -2.24 -16.80
N VAL A 324 -13.70 -2.96 -15.92
CA VAL A 324 -13.87 -2.80 -14.46
C VAL A 324 -13.40 -1.41 -14.02
N PHE A 325 -12.25 -0.96 -14.52
CA PHE A 325 -11.70 0.35 -14.21
C PHE A 325 -12.60 1.50 -14.63
N GLU A 326 -13.06 1.51 -15.89
CA GLU A 326 -13.95 2.55 -16.43
C GLU A 326 -15.24 2.64 -15.63
N TRP A 327 -15.82 1.49 -15.28
CA TRP A 327 -16.99 1.45 -14.42
C TRP A 327 -16.70 2.08 -13.04
N GLY A 328 -15.64 1.68 -12.36
CA GLY A 328 -15.29 2.18 -11.04
C GLY A 328 -15.06 3.69 -11.05
N MET A 329 -14.28 4.20 -12.02
CA MET A 329 -14.01 5.62 -12.16
C MET A 329 -15.28 6.42 -12.47
N SER A 330 -16.23 5.86 -13.24
CA SER A 330 -17.55 6.50 -13.49
C SER A 330 -18.37 6.69 -12.21
N LYS A 331 -18.15 5.86 -11.19
CA LYS A 331 -18.81 6.00 -9.87
C LYS A 331 -18.12 7.04 -8.98
N CYS A 332 -16.79 7.17 -9.07
CA CYS A 332 -16.03 8.17 -8.32
C CYS A 332 -16.28 9.61 -8.81
N MET A 333 -16.50 9.82 -10.12
CA MET A 333 -16.59 11.14 -10.74
C MET A 333 -17.97 11.83 -10.63
N LYS A 334 -19.02 11.16 -10.18
CA LYS A 334 -20.39 11.72 -10.19
C LYS A 334 -20.66 12.87 -9.20
N LYS A 335 -19.64 13.41 -8.51
CA LYS A 335 -19.79 14.51 -7.55
C LYS A 335 -19.40 15.90 -8.01
N SER A 336 -19.01 16.12 -9.26
CA SER A 336 -18.70 17.47 -9.75
C SER A 336 -19.90 18.24 -10.35
N GLU A 337 -21.10 17.69 -10.28
CA GLU A 337 -22.30 18.28 -10.93
C GLU A 337 -23.52 18.46 -9.98
N THR A 338 -23.30 18.48 -8.65
CA THR A 338 -24.42 18.84 -7.73
C THR A 338 -24.02 19.88 -6.72
#